data_2f5108f1b45cb69d70d54f9bc2bca808
#
_entry.id   2f5108f1b45cb69d70d54f9bc2bca808
#
_cell.length_a   1.000
_cell.length_b   1.000
_cell.length_c   1.000
_cell.angle_alpha   90.00
_cell.angle_beta   90.00
_cell.angle_gamma   90.00
#
_symmetry.space_group_name_H-M   'P 1'
#
loop_
_entity.id
_entity.type
_entity.pdbx_description
1 polymer ?
#
loop_
_entity_poly.entity_id
_entity_poly.type
_entity_poly.pdbx_seq_one_letter_code
_entity_poly.pdbx_strand_id
1 'polypeptide(L)'
;QASDIRWRVTLVEGVTSWQVVDALKRADFMEGAIDAVPPEGSLSPDSYEVDKGADRARLIAEMTDRQSKTLAELWATRAEGLPYATPEEALVMASIVEKETGIPEERKQVASVFINRMAQGMKLQTDPTVIYGITKGEGVLGRGLRQSELKRETPYNTYVIDGLPPTPIANPGRLSIEAALNPDSAKYVFFVADG
;
A
#
# COMPACT_ATOMS: atom_id res chain seq x y z
N GLN A 1 12.49 38.26 -15.74
CA GLN A 1 11.98 36.88 -15.89
C GLN A 1 12.02 36.23 -14.53
N ALA A 2 10.88 36.10 -13.86
CA ALA A 2 10.76 35.29 -12.67
C ALA A 2 11.05 33.85 -13.10
N SER A 3 12.07 33.20 -12.53
CA SER A 3 12.29 31.78 -12.73
C SER A 3 11.10 31.06 -12.09
N ASP A 4 10.35 30.29 -12.88
CA ASP A 4 9.32 29.38 -12.39
C ASP A 4 10.00 28.29 -11.55
N ILE A 5 10.22 28.58 -10.27
CA ILE A 5 10.72 27.59 -9.31
C ILE A 5 9.57 26.65 -9.05
N ARG A 6 9.60 25.44 -9.65
CA ARG A 6 8.70 24.38 -9.34
C ARG A 6 9.21 23.59 -8.15
N TRP A 7 8.32 23.33 -7.23
CA TRP A 7 8.57 22.49 -6.07
C TRP A 7 8.17 21.05 -6.38
N ARG A 8 8.85 20.10 -5.76
CA ARG A 8 8.56 18.68 -5.97
C ARG A 8 8.11 18.04 -4.65
N VAL A 9 6.95 17.43 -4.69
CA VAL A 9 6.44 16.55 -3.62
C VAL A 9 6.58 15.12 -4.10
N THR A 10 7.38 14.31 -3.39
CA THR A 10 7.55 12.89 -3.72
C THR A 10 6.84 12.05 -2.67
N LEU A 11 5.85 11.26 -3.14
CA LEU A 11 5.20 10.24 -2.37
C LEU A 11 5.88 8.90 -2.67
N VAL A 12 6.58 8.38 -1.68
CA VAL A 12 7.33 7.11 -1.80
C VAL A 12 6.35 5.94 -1.69
N GLU A 13 6.60 4.88 -2.45
CA GLU A 13 5.84 3.63 -2.37
C GLU A 13 5.91 3.05 -0.94
N GLY A 14 4.79 2.52 -0.45
CA GLY A 14 4.72 1.87 0.85
C GLY A 14 4.54 2.80 2.06
N VAL A 15 4.43 4.12 1.86
CA VAL A 15 4.05 5.04 2.94
C VAL A 15 2.54 4.99 3.19
N THR A 16 2.13 5.27 4.42
CA THR A 16 0.72 5.33 4.80
C THR A 16 0.10 6.67 4.43
N SER A 17 -1.21 6.71 4.31
CA SER A 17 -1.94 7.96 4.03
C SER A 17 -1.77 8.99 5.15
N TRP A 18 -1.65 8.55 6.40
CA TRP A 18 -1.33 9.44 7.52
C TRP A 18 0.05 10.09 7.35
N GLN A 19 1.07 9.31 6.97
CA GLN A 19 2.43 9.82 6.71
C GLN A 19 2.45 10.82 5.57
N VAL A 20 1.66 10.62 4.53
CA VAL A 20 1.50 11.58 3.42
C VAL A 20 0.92 12.89 3.93
N VAL A 21 -0.18 12.83 4.66
CA VAL A 21 -0.83 14.03 5.23
C VAL A 21 0.11 14.79 6.17
N ASP A 22 0.83 14.07 7.01
CA ASP A 22 1.81 14.66 7.93
C ASP A 22 2.95 15.37 7.17
N ALA A 23 3.47 14.76 6.10
CA ALA A 23 4.48 15.37 5.25
C ALA A 23 3.95 16.62 4.51
N LEU A 24 2.74 16.55 3.96
CA LEU A 24 2.11 17.68 3.28
C LEU A 24 1.82 18.86 4.23
N LYS A 25 1.42 18.59 5.47
CA LYS A 25 1.21 19.62 6.49
C LYS A 25 2.49 20.36 6.84
N ARG A 26 3.64 19.69 6.77
CA ARG A 26 4.97 20.30 7.03
C ARG A 26 5.58 21.02 5.83
N ALA A 27 5.01 20.86 4.64
CA ALA A 27 5.47 21.55 3.44
C ALA A 27 5.03 23.04 3.48
N ASP A 28 5.93 23.92 3.86
CA ASP A 28 5.69 25.36 4.06
C ASP A 28 5.43 26.13 2.77
N PHE A 29 5.80 25.56 1.63
CA PHE A 29 5.53 26.11 0.30
C PHE A 29 4.12 25.79 -0.22
N MET A 30 3.32 25.00 0.52
CA MET A 30 1.94 24.65 0.17
C MET A 30 0.93 25.36 1.07
N GLU A 31 -0.29 25.54 0.58
CA GLU A 31 -1.39 26.19 1.28
C GLU A 31 -2.61 25.25 1.41
N GLY A 32 -3.62 25.73 2.13
CA GLY A 32 -4.87 25.00 2.35
C GLY A 32 -4.79 23.97 3.48
N ALA A 33 -5.95 23.64 4.04
CA ALA A 33 -6.10 22.64 5.09
C ALA A 33 -6.28 21.24 4.50
N ILE A 34 -5.98 20.23 5.30
CA ILE A 34 -6.35 18.83 5.03
C ILE A 34 -7.29 18.42 6.17
N ASP A 35 -8.56 18.26 5.86
CA ASP A 35 -9.61 18.03 6.86
C ASP A 35 -9.62 16.59 7.39
N ALA A 36 -9.23 15.64 6.55
CA ALA A 36 -9.21 14.22 6.90
C ALA A 36 -8.05 13.48 6.21
N VAL A 37 -7.59 12.41 6.84
CA VAL A 37 -6.64 11.46 6.22
C VAL A 37 -7.40 10.67 5.16
N PRO A 38 -6.93 10.64 3.90
CA PRO A 38 -7.55 9.83 2.85
C PRO A 38 -7.54 8.34 3.18
N PRO A 39 -8.46 7.54 2.62
CA PRO A 39 -8.45 6.10 2.79
C PRO A 39 -7.09 5.49 2.48
N GLU A 40 -6.68 4.51 3.28
CA GLU A 40 -5.39 3.84 3.06
C GLU A 40 -5.35 3.15 1.70
N GLY A 41 -4.21 3.25 1.02
CA GLY A 41 -4.01 2.71 -0.33
C GLY A 41 -4.53 3.57 -1.47
N SER A 42 -5.24 4.67 -1.18
CA SER A 42 -5.91 5.49 -2.19
C SER A 42 -5.01 6.54 -2.87
N LEU A 43 -3.77 6.71 -2.43
CA LEU A 43 -2.87 7.73 -2.94
C LEU A 43 -1.80 7.12 -3.85
N SER A 44 -1.64 7.64 -5.06
CA SER A 44 -0.64 7.14 -6.01
C SER A 44 0.76 7.60 -5.64
N PRO A 45 1.70 6.68 -5.38
CA PRO A 45 3.11 7.03 -5.25
C PRO A 45 3.66 7.56 -6.56
N ASP A 46 4.23 8.78 -6.51
CA ASP A 46 4.85 9.45 -7.66
C ASP A 46 5.58 10.72 -7.17
N SER A 47 6.25 11.40 -8.08
CA SER A 47 6.76 12.76 -7.87
C SER A 47 5.84 13.77 -8.55
N TYR A 48 5.31 14.69 -7.75
CA TYR A 48 4.37 15.72 -8.16
C TYR A 48 5.06 17.08 -8.19
N GLU A 49 5.02 17.76 -9.34
CA GLU A 49 5.48 19.12 -9.44
C GLU A 49 4.37 20.09 -9.05
N VAL A 50 4.66 21.02 -8.17
CA VAL A 50 3.70 22.00 -7.65
C VAL A 50 4.31 23.40 -7.65
N ASP A 51 3.45 24.38 -7.82
CA ASP A 51 3.83 25.79 -7.66
C ASP A 51 3.86 26.20 -6.19
N LYS A 52 4.53 27.28 -5.85
CA LYS A 52 4.45 27.88 -4.52
C LYS A 52 3.01 28.31 -4.23
N GLY A 53 2.50 27.96 -3.06
CA GLY A 53 1.10 28.21 -2.67
C GLY A 53 0.10 27.20 -3.23
N ALA A 54 0.58 26.08 -3.81
CA ALA A 54 -0.31 25.03 -4.28
C ALA A 54 -1.18 24.48 -3.15
N ASP A 55 -2.46 24.23 -3.44
CA ASP A 55 -3.43 23.73 -2.48
C ASP A 55 -3.21 22.24 -2.19
N ARG A 56 -3.11 21.89 -0.89
CA ARG A 56 -2.86 20.53 -0.43
C ARG A 56 -4.01 19.57 -0.76
N ALA A 57 -5.24 20.02 -0.62
CA ALA A 57 -6.41 19.17 -0.88
C ALA A 57 -6.52 18.85 -2.37
N ARG A 58 -6.16 19.78 -3.25
CA ARG A 58 -6.10 19.56 -4.69
C ARG A 58 -5.03 18.53 -5.06
N LEU A 59 -3.85 18.59 -4.44
CA LEU A 59 -2.80 17.60 -4.67
C LEU A 59 -3.24 16.20 -4.20
N ILE A 60 -3.89 16.09 -3.04
CA ILE A 60 -4.46 14.83 -2.57
C ILE A 60 -5.50 14.28 -3.56
N ALA A 61 -6.36 15.14 -4.08
CA ALA A 61 -7.35 14.73 -5.09
C ALA A 61 -6.68 14.20 -6.38
N GLU A 62 -5.59 14.82 -6.82
CA GLU A 62 -4.80 14.34 -7.96
C GLU A 62 -4.17 12.97 -7.68
N MET A 63 -3.57 12.79 -6.49
CA MET A 63 -2.99 11.50 -6.07
C MET A 63 -4.06 10.40 -6.06
N THR A 64 -5.25 10.71 -5.56
CA THR A 64 -6.39 9.78 -5.49
C THR A 64 -6.91 9.41 -6.88
N ASP A 65 -7.08 10.38 -7.77
CA ASP A 65 -7.51 10.14 -9.14
C ASP A 65 -6.52 9.26 -9.90
N ARG A 66 -5.22 9.52 -9.76
CA ARG A 66 -4.17 8.69 -10.38
C ARG A 66 -4.21 7.24 -9.89
N GLN A 67 -4.33 7.03 -8.57
CA GLN A 67 -4.39 5.67 -8.01
C GLN A 67 -5.64 4.92 -8.47
N SER A 68 -6.78 5.58 -8.49
CA SER A 68 -8.03 5.01 -8.99
C SER A 68 -7.93 4.58 -10.45
N LYS A 69 -7.34 5.42 -11.31
CA LYS A 69 -7.11 5.10 -12.72
C LYS A 69 -6.15 3.93 -12.90
N THR A 70 -5.04 3.91 -12.16
CA THR A 70 -4.08 2.80 -12.19
C THR A 70 -4.74 1.48 -11.79
N LEU A 71 -5.51 1.50 -10.70
CA LEU A 71 -6.21 0.30 -10.24
C LEU A 71 -7.24 -0.19 -11.25
N ALA A 72 -8.04 0.70 -11.82
CA ALA A 72 -9.05 0.35 -12.82
C ALA A 72 -8.42 -0.23 -14.11
N GLU A 73 -7.34 0.37 -14.58
CA GLU A 73 -6.58 -0.09 -15.75
C GLU A 73 -6.05 -1.51 -15.54
N LEU A 74 -5.37 -1.74 -14.41
CA LEU A 74 -4.76 -3.03 -14.11
C LEU A 74 -5.79 -4.10 -13.77
N TRP A 75 -6.90 -3.73 -13.13
CA TRP A 75 -8.02 -4.63 -12.88
C TRP A 75 -8.65 -5.14 -14.17
N ALA A 76 -8.77 -4.30 -15.19
CA ALA A 76 -9.33 -4.68 -16.50
C ALA A 76 -8.51 -5.76 -17.22
N THR A 77 -7.20 -5.82 -16.94
CA THR A 77 -6.26 -6.76 -17.59
C THR A 77 -5.74 -7.84 -16.61
N ARG A 78 -6.42 -8.04 -15.49
CA ARG A 78 -6.01 -9.02 -14.48
C ARG A 78 -6.05 -10.45 -14.97
N ALA A 79 -5.23 -11.29 -14.38
CA ALA A 79 -5.26 -12.73 -14.60
C ALA A 79 -6.60 -13.34 -14.17
N GLU A 80 -6.96 -14.47 -14.76
CA GLU A 80 -8.13 -15.24 -14.34
C GLU A 80 -7.86 -16.03 -13.06
N GLY A 81 -8.93 -16.37 -12.32
CA GLY A 81 -8.86 -17.25 -11.15
C GLY A 81 -8.25 -16.62 -9.90
N LEU A 82 -8.13 -15.29 -9.85
CA LEU A 82 -7.68 -14.59 -8.66
C LEU A 82 -8.73 -14.65 -7.54
N PRO A 83 -8.30 -14.67 -6.26
CA PRO A 83 -9.19 -14.82 -5.11
C PRO A 83 -9.88 -13.51 -4.67
N TYR A 84 -9.87 -12.48 -5.50
CA TYR A 84 -10.48 -11.18 -5.22
C TYR A 84 -11.85 -11.06 -5.89
N ALA A 85 -12.83 -10.56 -5.15
CA ALA A 85 -14.13 -10.20 -5.71
C ALA A 85 -14.14 -8.77 -6.28
N THR A 86 -13.31 -7.87 -5.73
CA THR A 86 -13.28 -6.44 -6.08
C THR A 86 -11.85 -5.93 -6.32
N PRO A 87 -11.71 -4.82 -7.07
CA PRO A 87 -10.41 -4.14 -7.21
C PRO A 87 -9.82 -3.70 -5.87
N GLU A 88 -10.65 -3.33 -4.91
CA GLU A 88 -10.24 -2.90 -3.56
C GLU A 88 -9.55 -4.04 -2.80
N GLU A 89 -10.05 -5.28 -2.90
CA GLU A 89 -9.39 -6.44 -2.32
C GLU A 89 -8.01 -6.69 -2.95
N ALA A 90 -7.88 -6.51 -4.26
CA ALA A 90 -6.59 -6.57 -4.94
C ALA A 90 -5.63 -5.47 -4.45
N LEU A 91 -6.14 -4.28 -4.15
CA LEU A 91 -5.36 -3.18 -3.59
C LEU A 91 -4.86 -3.51 -2.17
N VAL A 92 -5.68 -4.20 -1.35
CA VAL A 92 -5.24 -4.71 -0.04
C VAL A 92 -4.04 -5.65 -0.21
N MET A 93 -4.15 -6.63 -1.11
CA MET A 93 -3.03 -7.55 -1.40
C MET A 93 -1.81 -6.80 -1.92
N ALA A 94 -1.98 -5.84 -2.83
CA ALA A 94 -0.88 -5.04 -3.36
C ALA A 94 -0.14 -4.28 -2.25
N SER A 95 -0.86 -3.76 -1.25
CA SER A 95 -0.25 -3.08 -0.11
C SER A 95 0.58 -4.03 0.77
N ILE A 96 0.17 -5.29 0.89
CA ILE A 96 0.94 -6.32 1.59
C ILE A 96 2.22 -6.64 0.81
N VAL A 97 2.12 -6.89 -0.49
CA VAL A 97 3.28 -7.14 -1.36
C VAL A 97 4.27 -5.99 -1.30
N GLU A 98 3.78 -4.73 -1.32
CA GLU A 98 4.61 -3.52 -1.21
C GLU A 98 5.43 -3.49 0.07
N LYS A 99 4.85 -3.97 1.17
CA LYS A 99 5.52 -3.97 2.50
C LYS A 99 6.41 -5.19 2.72
N GLU A 100 6.25 -6.25 1.94
CA GLU A 100 7.05 -7.48 2.08
C GLU A 100 8.37 -7.42 1.30
N THR A 101 8.40 -6.78 0.14
CA THR A 101 9.63 -6.67 -0.64
C THR A 101 9.80 -5.31 -1.29
N GLY A 102 11.01 -4.77 -1.19
CA GLY A 102 11.46 -3.60 -1.94
C GLY A 102 12.03 -3.95 -3.32
N ILE A 103 12.18 -5.25 -3.64
CA ILE A 103 12.80 -5.72 -4.87
C ILE A 103 11.73 -5.92 -5.94
N PRO A 104 11.74 -5.15 -7.04
CA PRO A 104 10.70 -5.22 -8.08
C PRO A 104 10.50 -6.62 -8.66
N GLU A 105 11.58 -7.34 -8.87
CA GLU A 105 11.60 -8.66 -9.50
C GLU A 105 10.94 -9.74 -8.64
N GLU A 106 10.90 -9.55 -7.31
CA GLU A 106 10.31 -10.51 -6.36
C GLU A 106 8.81 -10.33 -6.17
N ARG A 107 8.25 -9.15 -6.52
CA ARG A 107 6.86 -8.81 -6.21
C ARG A 107 5.85 -9.84 -6.72
N LYS A 108 6.01 -10.33 -7.94
CA LYS A 108 5.11 -11.33 -8.54
C LYS A 108 5.19 -12.68 -7.84
N GLN A 109 6.39 -13.07 -7.38
CA GLN A 109 6.59 -14.31 -6.61
C GLN A 109 5.98 -14.18 -5.22
N VAL A 110 6.22 -13.07 -4.53
CA VAL A 110 5.62 -12.77 -3.21
C VAL A 110 4.09 -12.76 -3.30
N ALA A 111 3.54 -12.09 -4.31
CA ALA A 111 2.10 -12.08 -4.56
C ALA A 111 1.55 -13.49 -4.78
N SER A 112 2.24 -14.33 -5.56
CA SER A 112 1.81 -15.71 -5.83
C SER A 112 1.71 -16.54 -4.54
N VAL A 113 2.64 -16.38 -3.60
CA VAL A 113 2.60 -17.09 -2.31
C VAL A 113 1.34 -16.75 -1.52
N PHE A 114 1.03 -15.47 -1.38
CA PHE A 114 -0.17 -15.04 -0.63
C PHE A 114 -1.48 -15.45 -1.33
N ILE A 115 -1.53 -15.35 -2.65
CA ILE A 115 -2.67 -15.79 -3.48
C ILE A 115 -2.89 -17.30 -3.32
N ASN A 116 -1.82 -18.09 -3.35
CA ASN A 116 -1.89 -19.53 -3.15
C ASN A 116 -2.36 -19.88 -1.74
N ARG A 117 -1.90 -19.16 -0.71
CA ARG A 117 -2.41 -19.32 0.66
C ARG A 117 -3.90 -19.06 0.74
N MET A 118 -4.40 -17.96 0.16
CA MET A 118 -5.84 -17.67 0.12
C MET A 118 -6.62 -18.79 -0.57
N ALA A 119 -6.15 -19.27 -1.73
CA ALA A 119 -6.78 -20.35 -2.46
C ALA A 119 -6.84 -21.67 -1.69
N GLN A 120 -5.93 -21.91 -0.76
CA GLN A 120 -5.86 -23.10 0.10
C GLN A 120 -6.49 -22.90 1.47
N GLY A 121 -7.11 -21.74 1.73
CA GLY A 121 -7.68 -21.42 3.05
C GLY A 121 -6.62 -21.25 4.15
N MET A 122 -5.38 -20.97 3.78
CA MET A 122 -4.29 -20.70 4.71
C MET A 122 -4.31 -19.23 5.15
N LYS A 123 -3.93 -18.98 6.40
CA LYS A 123 -3.72 -17.62 6.90
C LYS A 123 -2.53 -16.96 6.19
N LEU A 124 -2.61 -15.65 5.96
CA LEU A 124 -1.53 -14.93 5.25
C LEU A 124 -0.24 -14.84 6.09
N GLN A 125 -0.35 -14.65 7.39
CA GLN A 125 0.77 -14.66 8.35
C GLN A 125 1.91 -13.72 7.92
N THR A 126 1.60 -12.45 7.79
CA THR A 126 2.52 -11.39 7.36
C THR A 126 2.64 -10.32 8.43
N ASP A 127 3.87 -10.06 8.87
CA ASP A 127 4.19 -9.11 9.94
C ASP A 127 3.72 -7.68 9.66
N PRO A 128 3.85 -7.14 8.43
CA PRO A 128 3.40 -5.78 8.12
C PRO A 128 1.94 -5.50 8.48
N THR A 129 1.05 -6.46 8.36
CA THR A 129 -0.37 -6.28 8.73
C THR A 129 -0.55 -6.13 10.23
N VAL A 130 0.20 -6.89 11.02
CA VAL A 130 0.19 -6.80 12.48
C VAL A 130 0.75 -5.45 12.93
N ILE A 131 1.85 -5.01 12.32
CA ILE A 131 2.47 -3.70 12.58
C ILE A 131 1.47 -2.58 12.28
N TYR A 132 0.79 -2.62 11.15
CA TYR A 132 -0.24 -1.64 10.80
C TYR A 132 -1.40 -1.64 11.82
N GLY A 133 -1.85 -2.80 12.24
CA GLY A 133 -2.89 -2.93 13.26
C GLY A 133 -2.51 -2.30 14.61
N ILE A 134 -1.22 -2.28 14.96
CA ILE A 134 -0.68 -1.64 16.17
C ILE A 134 -0.53 -0.13 15.96
N THR A 135 0.11 0.30 14.89
CA THR A 135 0.48 1.71 14.63
C THR A 135 -0.67 2.53 14.06
N LYS A 136 -1.70 1.89 13.50
CA LYS A 136 -2.78 2.53 12.74
C LYS A 136 -2.27 3.36 11.55
N GLY A 137 -1.07 3.04 11.06
CA GLY A 137 -0.41 3.79 10.01
C GLY A 137 0.22 5.13 10.44
N GLU A 138 0.14 5.49 11.73
CA GLU A 138 0.59 6.79 12.23
C GLU A 138 2.10 6.86 12.52
N GLY A 139 2.87 5.81 12.21
CA GLY A 139 4.31 5.81 12.43
C GLY A 139 4.94 4.46 12.20
N VAL A 140 6.19 4.33 12.64
CA VAL A 140 6.92 3.07 12.63
C VAL A 140 6.92 2.44 14.03
N LEU A 141 6.81 1.11 14.08
CA LEU A 141 6.84 0.39 15.36
C LEU A 141 8.18 0.57 16.10
N GLY A 142 9.27 0.70 15.34
CA GLY A 142 10.62 0.97 15.87
C GLY A 142 11.25 -0.19 16.66
N ARG A 143 10.62 -1.36 16.66
CA ARG A 143 11.06 -2.59 17.32
C ARG A 143 10.45 -3.82 16.64
N GLY A 144 10.94 -5.01 16.98
CA GLY A 144 10.31 -6.26 16.54
C GLY A 144 8.93 -6.49 17.17
N LEU A 145 8.12 -7.34 16.53
CA LEU A 145 6.85 -7.80 17.08
C LEU A 145 7.07 -8.73 18.28
N ARG A 146 6.20 -8.59 19.27
CA ARG A 146 6.15 -9.47 20.43
C ARG A 146 5.27 -10.68 20.17
N GLN A 147 5.56 -11.81 20.81
CA GLN A 147 4.73 -13.01 20.72
C GLN A 147 3.28 -12.79 21.13
N SER A 148 3.03 -11.91 22.12
CA SER A 148 1.67 -11.52 22.52
C SER A 148 0.92 -10.73 21.44
N GLU A 149 1.64 -9.97 20.62
CA GLU A 149 1.06 -9.21 19.50
C GLU A 149 0.67 -10.12 18.34
N LEU A 150 1.49 -11.13 18.04
CA LEU A 150 1.20 -12.15 17.03
C LEU A 150 -0.01 -13.05 17.39
N LYS A 151 -0.37 -13.12 18.68
CA LYS A 151 -1.51 -13.90 19.17
C LYS A 151 -2.76 -13.06 19.43
N ARG A 152 -2.65 -11.74 19.39
CA ARG A 152 -3.77 -10.84 19.68
C ARG A 152 -4.79 -10.84 18.54
N GLU A 153 -6.05 -11.05 18.90
CA GLU A 153 -7.17 -10.94 17.95
C GLU A 153 -7.40 -9.47 17.58
N THR A 154 -7.03 -9.10 16.37
CA THR A 154 -7.33 -7.80 15.75
C THR A 154 -7.70 -8.01 14.30
N PRO A 155 -8.47 -7.10 13.69
CA PRO A 155 -8.86 -7.22 12.27
C PRO A 155 -7.68 -7.24 11.29
N TYR A 156 -6.50 -6.75 11.72
CA TYR A 156 -5.29 -6.70 10.90
C TYR A 156 -4.31 -7.84 11.18
N ASN A 157 -4.56 -8.69 12.20
CA ASN A 157 -3.61 -9.75 12.53
C ASN A 157 -3.83 -10.98 11.63
N THR A 158 -3.09 -11.05 10.54
CA THR A 158 -3.16 -12.15 9.57
C THR A 158 -2.59 -13.49 10.07
N TYR A 159 -2.04 -13.55 11.27
CA TYR A 159 -1.75 -14.80 11.97
C TYR A 159 -3.01 -15.40 12.63
N VAL A 160 -4.04 -14.58 12.84
CA VAL A 160 -5.27 -14.99 13.55
C VAL A 160 -6.48 -14.98 12.63
N ILE A 161 -6.64 -13.95 11.80
CA ILE A 161 -7.75 -13.85 10.86
C ILE A 161 -7.55 -14.73 9.62
N ASP A 162 -8.63 -15.06 8.95
CA ASP A 162 -8.61 -15.71 7.63
C ASP A 162 -8.68 -14.64 6.53
N GLY A 163 -7.89 -14.83 5.45
CA GLY A 163 -7.90 -13.95 4.30
C GLY A 163 -7.28 -12.58 4.55
N LEU A 164 -7.77 -11.59 3.82
CA LEU A 164 -7.25 -10.22 3.79
C LEU A 164 -7.67 -9.41 5.03
N PRO A 165 -6.82 -8.47 5.48
CA PRO A 165 -7.25 -7.45 6.43
C PRO A 165 -8.29 -6.52 5.79
N PRO A 166 -9.03 -5.72 6.61
CA PRO A 166 -10.18 -4.94 6.12
C PRO A 166 -9.81 -3.78 5.19
N THR A 167 -8.58 -3.30 5.21
CA THR A 167 -8.10 -2.20 4.37
C THR A 167 -6.69 -2.46 3.88
N PRO A 168 -6.20 -1.76 2.85
CA PRO A 168 -4.77 -1.64 2.58
C PRO A 168 -4.01 -1.20 3.84
N ILE A 169 -2.73 -1.51 3.90
CA ILE A 169 -1.83 -1.16 5.02
C ILE A 169 -0.78 -0.11 4.63
N ALA A 170 -0.79 0.31 3.39
CA ALA A 170 0.07 1.35 2.81
C ALA A 170 -0.48 1.78 1.46
N ASN A 171 0.14 2.79 0.86
CA ASN A 171 -0.11 3.18 -0.52
C ASN A 171 0.86 2.41 -1.45
N PRO A 172 0.37 1.40 -2.18
CA PRO A 172 1.23 0.60 -3.05
C PRO A 172 1.52 1.32 -4.36
N GLY A 173 2.71 1.09 -4.91
CA GLY A 173 3.06 1.50 -6.26
C GLY A 173 2.43 0.61 -7.34
N ARG A 174 2.52 1.07 -8.59
CA ARG A 174 1.97 0.36 -9.76
C ARG A 174 2.47 -1.08 -9.86
N LEU A 175 3.76 -1.33 -9.61
CA LEU A 175 4.34 -2.68 -9.73
C LEU A 175 3.78 -3.66 -8.70
N SER A 176 3.46 -3.20 -7.50
CA SER A 176 2.83 -4.05 -6.48
C SER A 176 1.37 -4.35 -6.82
N ILE A 177 0.63 -3.38 -7.39
CA ILE A 177 -0.74 -3.59 -7.88
C ILE A 177 -0.71 -4.58 -9.05
N GLU A 178 0.21 -4.41 -9.98
CA GLU A 178 0.40 -5.34 -11.11
C GLU A 178 0.74 -6.75 -10.62
N ALA A 179 1.63 -6.89 -9.64
CA ALA A 179 1.99 -8.18 -9.06
C ALA A 179 0.80 -8.89 -8.40
N ALA A 180 -0.05 -8.15 -7.68
CA ALA A 180 -1.27 -8.70 -7.08
C ALA A 180 -2.29 -9.17 -8.13
N LEU A 181 -2.34 -8.52 -9.28
CA LEU A 181 -3.31 -8.80 -10.37
C LEU A 181 -2.76 -9.73 -11.45
N ASN A 182 -1.44 -9.85 -11.58
CA ASN A 182 -0.75 -10.72 -12.54
C ASN A 182 0.45 -11.39 -11.85
N PRO A 183 0.20 -12.26 -10.84
CA PRO A 183 1.24 -12.96 -10.11
C PRO A 183 1.96 -13.99 -10.98
N ASP A 184 3.10 -14.48 -10.50
CA ASP A 184 3.75 -15.64 -11.08
C ASP A 184 2.89 -16.90 -10.96
N SER A 185 3.11 -17.86 -11.85
CA SER A 185 2.41 -19.14 -11.85
C SER A 185 2.96 -20.15 -10.83
N ALA A 186 3.94 -19.75 -10.01
CA ALA A 186 4.53 -20.59 -8.98
C ALA A 186 3.50 -21.02 -7.94
N LYS A 187 3.58 -22.30 -7.51
CA LYS A 187 2.65 -22.90 -6.54
C LYS A 187 3.19 -22.88 -5.11
N TYR A 188 4.20 -22.06 -4.83
CA TYR A 188 4.77 -21.94 -3.49
C TYR A 188 3.79 -21.28 -2.53
N VAL A 189 3.81 -21.70 -1.27
CA VAL A 189 3.06 -21.13 -0.15
C VAL A 189 3.98 -20.57 0.93
N PHE A 190 5.30 -20.63 0.71
CA PHE A 190 6.34 -20.06 1.56
C PHE A 190 7.38 -19.35 0.71
N PHE A 191 7.92 -18.28 1.21
CA PHE A 191 9.13 -17.63 0.70
C PHE A 191 10.09 -17.32 1.86
N VAL A 192 11.36 -17.23 1.56
CA VAL A 192 12.40 -16.73 2.46
C VAL A 192 13.04 -15.57 1.71
N ALA A 193 13.10 -14.41 2.31
CA ALA A 193 13.85 -13.30 1.74
C ALA A 193 15.34 -13.62 1.87
N ASP A 194 16.06 -13.60 0.78
CA ASP A 194 17.52 -13.59 0.80
C ASP A 194 17.94 -12.19 1.27
N GLY A 195 18.36 -12.09 2.54
CA GLY A 195 18.69 -10.88 3.24
C GLY A 195 19.90 -10.11 2.68
#